data_c08472134dfd7f7b1e36d03f0392fcf5
#
_entry.id   c08472134dfd7f7b1e36d03f0392fcf5
#
_cell.length_a   1.000
_cell.length_b   1.000
_cell.length_c   1.000
_cell.angle_alpha   90.00
_cell.angle_beta   90.00
_cell.angle_gamma   90.00
#
_symmetry.space_group_name_H-M   'P 1'
#
loop_
_entity.id
_entity.type
_entity.pdbx_description
1 polymer ?
#
loop_
_entity_poly.entity_id
_entity_poly.type
_entity_poly.pdbx_seq_one_letter_code
_entity_poly.pdbx_strand_id
1 'polypeptide(L)'
;MDVPQLHAIILSAGAGRRLGYPKALLKLNEQLMLPLICQAFKTAGCQHLSVVIRAEHEDLFLDAGLTARELVINPSPDDGRTSSLLCALQRVSSEHHLLIHSCDIPLISSDAIQQLVIQWLSVAAPEKTIARLSSPGGKGGHPLLVGREFVPELKKFEADQPLRDLLTHNKDALLNVTRAGDPGPFLGINTQEQLELVASLLDDAR
;
A
#
# COMPACT_ATOMS: atom_id res chain seq x y z
N MET A 1 -18.36 8.35 17.15
CA MET A 1 -18.08 7.43 16.03
C MET A 1 -16.87 6.62 16.41
N ASP A 2 -16.97 5.30 16.35
CA ASP A 2 -15.82 4.44 16.62
C ASP A 2 -14.76 4.69 15.55
N VAL A 3 -13.49 4.77 15.97
CA VAL A 3 -12.36 4.92 15.06
C VAL A 3 -12.27 3.62 14.25
N PRO A 4 -12.28 3.70 12.89
CA PRO A 4 -12.22 2.49 12.08
C PRO A 4 -10.92 1.74 12.35
N GLN A 5 -11.01 0.44 12.49
CA GLN A 5 -9.82 -0.43 12.66
C GLN A 5 -9.13 -0.58 11.30
N LEU A 6 -8.09 0.20 11.06
CA LEU A 6 -7.33 0.21 9.81
C LEU A 6 -6.06 -0.63 9.92
N HIS A 7 -5.89 -1.56 8.99
CA HIS A 7 -4.67 -2.35 8.83
C HIS A 7 -4.00 -2.02 7.50
N ALA A 8 -2.84 -1.41 7.55
CA ALA A 8 -2.05 -1.11 6.37
C ALA A 8 -1.20 -2.33 5.97
N ILE A 9 -1.27 -2.72 4.70
CA ILE A 9 -0.48 -3.81 4.12
C ILE A 9 0.41 -3.20 3.03
N ILE A 10 1.73 -3.20 3.26
CA ILE A 10 2.72 -2.73 2.31
C ILE A 10 3.34 -3.92 1.58
N LEU A 11 3.09 -4.02 0.28
CA LEU A 11 3.62 -5.10 -0.55
C LEU A 11 5.05 -4.76 -0.99
N SER A 12 6.03 -5.49 -0.45
CA SER A 12 7.46 -5.20 -0.61
C SER A 12 8.30 -6.44 -1.00
N ALA A 13 7.67 -7.57 -1.31
CA ALA A 13 8.35 -8.81 -1.67
C ALA A 13 8.78 -8.90 -3.15
N GLY A 14 8.72 -7.80 -3.90
CA GLY A 14 9.19 -7.73 -5.29
C GLY A 14 10.69 -7.99 -5.40
N ALA A 15 11.11 -8.76 -6.41
CA ALA A 15 12.49 -9.24 -6.57
C ALA A 15 13.56 -8.16 -6.78
N GLY A 16 13.18 -6.91 -7.08
CA GLY A 16 14.15 -5.83 -7.32
C GLY A 16 15.17 -6.11 -8.44
N ARG A 17 14.95 -7.12 -9.28
CA ARG A 17 15.91 -7.69 -10.25
C ARG A 17 16.63 -6.66 -11.12
N ARG A 18 15.96 -5.56 -11.49
CA ARG A 18 16.53 -4.50 -12.35
C ARG A 18 17.47 -3.55 -11.59
N LEU A 19 17.34 -3.46 -10.28
CA LEU A 19 18.08 -2.55 -9.43
C LEU A 19 19.11 -3.29 -8.54
N GLY A 20 19.09 -4.63 -8.56
CA GLY A 20 20.02 -5.47 -7.77
C GLY A 20 19.84 -5.38 -6.26
N TYR A 21 18.79 -4.67 -5.80
CA TYR A 21 18.51 -4.40 -4.40
C TYR A 21 17.00 -4.28 -4.16
N PRO A 22 16.46 -4.62 -2.96
CA PRO A 22 15.07 -4.44 -2.65
C PRO A 22 14.63 -2.98 -2.85
N LYS A 23 13.69 -2.73 -3.77
CA LYS A 23 13.21 -1.37 -4.09
C LYS A 23 12.79 -0.58 -2.84
N ALA A 24 12.15 -1.25 -1.90
CA ALA A 24 11.67 -0.64 -0.66
C ALA A 24 12.77 -0.03 0.20
N LEU A 25 14.00 -0.50 0.05
CA LEU A 25 15.18 -0.02 0.78
C LEU A 25 16.04 0.95 -0.03
N LEU A 26 15.57 1.39 -1.20
CA LEU A 26 16.19 2.49 -1.92
C LEU A 26 16.11 3.77 -1.09
N LYS A 27 17.09 4.63 -1.26
CA LYS A 27 17.10 5.96 -0.66
C LYS A 27 16.53 6.99 -1.60
N LEU A 28 15.71 7.86 -1.05
CA LEU A 28 15.30 9.12 -1.63
C LEU A 28 15.95 10.22 -0.77
N ASN A 29 16.95 10.92 -1.30
CA ASN A 29 17.66 12.01 -0.58
C ASN A 29 18.06 11.58 0.84
N GLU A 30 18.87 10.53 0.94
CA GLU A 30 19.39 9.92 2.17
C GLU A 30 18.34 9.23 3.08
N GLN A 31 17.06 9.29 2.77
CA GLN A 31 16.00 8.62 3.53
C GLN A 31 15.55 7.33 2.84
N LEU A 32 15.43 6.25 3.60
CA LEU A 32 14.90 4.99 3.08
C LEU A 32 13.42 5.13 2.73
N MET A 33 13.02 4.65 1.55
CA MET A 33 11.63 4.75 1.05
C MET A 33 10.62 4.08 1.97
N LEU A 34 10.91 2.88 2.45
CA LEU A 34 9.94 2.12 3.23
C LEU A 34 9.63 2.74 4.59
N PRO A 35 10.60 3.20 5.40
CA PRO A 35 10.29 3.96 6.62
C PRO A 35 9.44 5.19 6.37
N LEU A 36 9.65 5.93 5.26
CA LEU A 36 8.81 7.07 4.87
C LEU A 36 7.35 6.63 4.63
N ILE A 37 7.16 5.57 3.84
CA ILE A 37 5.83 5.00 3.59
C ILE A 37 5.17 4.58 4.90
N CYS A 38 5.86 3.79 5.73
CA CYS A 38 5.33 3.31 7.01
C CYS A 38 4.93 4.47 7.93
N GLN A 39 5.75 5.52 7.97
CA GLN A 39 5.46 6.72 8.78
C GLN A 39 4.20 7.44 8.29
N ALA A 40 4.00 7.56 6.97
CA ALA A 40 2.79 8.18 6.42
C ALA A 40 1.52 7.44 6.86
N PHE A 41 1.52 6.09 6.83
CA PHE A 41 0.38 5.29 7.30
C PHE A 41 0.17 5.41 8.82
N LYS A 42 1.23 5.38 9.63
CA LYS A 42 1.15 5.56 11.09
C LYS A 42 0.59 6.94 11.43
N THR A 43 1.09 7.99 10.78
CA THR A 43 0.61 9.38 10.96
C THR A 43 -0.84 9.55 10.50
N ALA A 44 -1.27 8.81 9.48
CA ALA A 44 -2.66 8.81 9.04
C ALA A 44 -3.61 8.07 9.98
N GLY A 45 -3.11 7.42 11.04
CA GLY A 45 -3.92 6.75 12.07
C GLY A 45 -4.09 5.25 11.87
N CYS A 46 -3.27 4.59 11.04
CA CYS A 46 -3.30 3.13 10.94
C CYS A 46 -2.73 2.50 12.21
N GLN A 47 -3.56 1.72 12.91
CA GLN A 47 -3.20 1.05 14.16
C GLN A 47 -2.34 -0.19 13.93
N HIS A 48 -2.49 -0.83 12.77
CA HIS A 48 -1.81 -2.05 12.40
C HIS A 48 -1.08 -1.87 11.07
N LEU A 49 0.13 -2.42 11.00
CA LEU A 49 0.98 -2.38 9.81
C LEU A 49 1.57 -3.76 9.56
N SER A 50 1.49 -4.24 8.33
CA SER A 50 2.17 -5.43 7.84
C SER A 50 2.99 -5.07 6.60
N VAL A 51 4.27 -5.34 6.63
CA VAL A 51 5.18 -5.19 5.50
C VAL A 51 5.54 -6.57 4.98
N VAL A 52 5.11 -6.90 3.77
CA VAL A 52 5.36 -8.22 3.20
C VAL A 52 6.69 -8.22 2.46
N ILE A 53 7.58 -9.11 2.85
CA ILE A 53 8.96 -9.19 2.37
C ILE A 53 9.32 -10.60 1.89
N ARG A 54 10.48 -10.72 1.23
CA ARG A 54 11.16 -11.98 0.99
C ARG A 54 11.95 -12.39 2.23
N ALA A 55 12.06 -13.68 2.50
CA ALA A 55 12.79 -14.20 3.65
C ALA A 55 14.28 -13.76 3.65
N GLU A 56 14.92 -13.80 2.49
CA GLU A 56 16.33 -13.41 2.32
C GLU A 56 16.64 -11.92 2.62
N HIS A 57 15.60 -11.10 2.79
CA HIS A 57 15.76 -9.68 3.08
C HIS A 57 15.40 -9.29 4.53
N GLU A 58 15.03 -10.24 5.39
CA GLU A 58 14.51 -9.96 6.73
C GLU A 58 15.46 -9.06 7.53
N ASP A 59 16.76 -9.42 7.62
CA ASP A 59 17.74 -8.64 8.35
C ASP A 59 17.86 -7.20 7.83
N LEU A 60 17.81 -7.00 6.51
CA LEU A 60 17.87 -5.67 5.90
C LEU A 60 16.71 -4.77 6.33
N PHE A 61 15.51 -5.36 6.49
CA PHE A 61 14.34 -4.59 6.92
C PHE A 61 14.34 -4.32 8.42
N LEU A 62 14.89 -5.24 9.23
CA LEU A 62 15.11 -5.00 10.66
C LEU A 62 16.14 -3.88 10.87
N ASP A 63 17.25 -3.89 10.13
CA ASP A 63 18.27 -2.83 10.15
C ASP A 63 17.72 -1.48 9.68
N ALA A 64 16.73 -1.49 8.79
CA ALA A 64 16.01 -0.29 8.36
C ALA A 64 15.01 0.25 9.41
N GLY A 65 14.92 -0.37 10.59
CA GLY A 65 14.13 0.08 11.73
C GLY A 65 12.71 -0.47 11.80
N LEU A 66 12.37 -1.48 10.99
CA LEU A 66 11.12 -2.21 11.16
C LEU A 66 11.25 -3.24 12.29
N THR A 67 10.14 -3.56 12.91
CA THR A 67 10.06 -4.60 13.93
C THR A 67 9.66 -5.95 13.32
N ALA A 68 10.13 -7.05 13.89
CA ALA A 68 9.71 -8.40 13.46
C ALA A 68 8.18 -8.59 13.46
N ARG A 69 7.46 -7.85 14.32
CA ARG A 69 5.99 -7.88 14.37
C ARG A 69 5.35 -7.26 13.13
N GLU A 70 5.99 -6.27 12.52
CA GLU A 70 5.52 -5.61 11.30
C GLU A 70 5.86 -6.41 10.04
N LEU A 71 6.87 -7.31 10.10
CA LEU A 71 7.30 -8.09 8.95
C LEU A 71 6.43 -9.32 8.74
N VAL A 72 6.07 -9.58 7.49
CA VAL A 72 5.38 -10.78 7.02
C VAL A 72 6.22 -11.40 5.92
N ILE A 73 6.72 -12.60 6.15
CA ILE A 73 7.50 -13.32 5.14
C ILE A 73 6.57 -13.99 4.15
N ASN A 74 6.77 -13.70 2.86
CA ASN A 74 6.16 -14.47 1.78
C ASN A 74 7.12 -15.59 1.35
N PRO A 75 6.77 -16.87 1.52
CA PRO A 75 7.62 -17.99 1.12
C PRO A 75 7.69 -18.19 -0.41
N SER A 76 6.72 -17.66 -1.16
CA SER A 76 6.60 -17.82 -2.61
C SER A 76 6.39 -16.46 -3.31
N PRO A 77 7.33 -15.50 -3.17
CA PRO A 77 7.14 -14.13 -3.67
C PRO A 77 7.13 -14.02 -5.20
N ASP A 78 7.58 -15.04 -5.91
CA ASP A 78 7.59 -15.09 -7.38
C ASP A 78 6.22 -15.52 -7.97
N ASP A 79 5.28 -16.02 -7.15
CA ASP A 79 3.91 -16.35 -7.55
C ASP A 79 3.05 -15.11 -7.80
N GLY A 80 3.58 -13.91 -7.55
CA GLY A 80 2.90 -12.65 -7.86
C GLY A 80 2.58 -11.78 -6.65
N ARG A 81 1.98 -10.60 -6.90
CA ARG A 81 1.66 -9.66 -5.83
C ARG A 81 0.57 -10.17 -4.89
N THR A 82 -0.36 -10.93 -5.41
CA THR A 82 -1.47 -11.49 -4.63
C THR A 82 -1.00 -12.54 -3.66
N SER A 83 0.03 -13.33 -3.98
CA SER A 83 0.65 -14.25 -3.01
C SER A 83 1.13 -13.50 -1.76
N SER A 84 1.73 -12.31 -1.94
CA SER A 84 2.16 -11.45 -0.83
C SER A 84 0.97 -10.93 -0.02
N LEU A 85 -0.10 -10.50 -0.69
CA LEU A 85 -1.32 -10.07 -0.01
C LEU A 85 -1.92 -11.21 0.83
N LEU A 86 -2.02 -12.41 0.27
CA LEU A 86 -2.57 -13.59 0.96
C LEU A 86 -1.77 -13.93 2.24
N CYS A 87 -0.44 -13.81 2.21
CA CYS A 87 0.38 -13.97 3.42
C CYS A 87 0.02 -12.95 4.50
N ALA A 88 -0.14 -11.67 4.14
CA ALA A 88 -0.54 -10.63 5.10
C ALA A 88 -1.94 -10.87 5.66
N LEU A 89 -2.89 -11.33 4.84
CA LEU A 89 -4.28 -11.58 5.23
C LEU A 89 -4.42 -12.66 6.32
N GLN A 90 -3.40 -13.50 6.54
CA GLN A 90 -3.39 -14.46 7.67
C GLN A 90 -3.26 -13.75 9.03
N ARG A 91 -2.73 -12.51 9.06
CA ARG A 91 -2.56 -11.71 10.28
C ARG A 91 -3.65 -10.65 10.47
N VAL A 92 -4.59 -10.56 9.53
CA VAL A 92 -5.67 -9.56 9.55
C VAL A 92 -6.89 -10.11 10.30
N SER A 93 -7.33 -9.36 11.32
CA SER A 93 -8.62 -9.62 11.99
C SER A 93 -9.80 -9.32 11.06
N SER A 94 -10.92 -10.03 11.25
CA SER A 94 -12.18 -9.79 10.52
C SER A 94 -12.75 -8.38 10.73
N GLU A 95 -12.35 -7.70 11.79
CA GLU A 95 -12.82 -6.35 12.12
C GLU A 95 -12.06 -5.24 11.38
N HIS A 96 -10.93 -5.58 10.75
CA HIS A 96 -10.09 -4.58 10.09
C HIS A 96 -10.56 -4.28 8.67
N HIS A 97 -10.56 -3.00 8.32
CA HIS A 97 -10.53 -2.52 6.95
C HIS A 97 -9.07 -2.44 6.47
N LEU A 98 -8.83 -2.64 5.20
CA LEU A 98 -7.47 -2.73 4.66
C LEU A 98 -7.07 -1.48 3.89
N LEU A 99 -5.82 -1.06 4.06
CA LEU A 99 -5.13 -0.12 3.19
C LEU A 99 -3.99 -0.87 2.50
N ILE A 100 -4.20 -1.26 1.25
CA ILE A 100 -3.23 -2.03 0.47
C ILE A 100 -2.38 -1.08 -0.35
N HIS A 101 -1.08 -1.11 -0.14
CA HIS A 101 -0.12 -0.20 -0.77
C HIS A 101 1.06 -0.97 -1.37
N SER A 102 1.66 -0.41 -2.43
CA SER A 102 2.85 -0.96 -3.05
C SER A 102 4.08 -0.11 -2.69
N CYS A 103 5.16 -0.75 -2.28
CA CYS A 103 6.38 -0.05 -1.87
C CYS A 103 7.05 0.74 -3.00
N ASP A 104 6.67 0.51 -4.25
CA ASP A 104 7.18 1.27 -5.40
C ASP A 104 6.50 2.63 -5.60
N ILE A 105 5.56 3.02 -4.72
CA ILE A 105 4.88 4.33 -4.73
C ILE A 105 5.23 5.07 -3.43
N PRO A 106 6.43 5.67 -3.33
CA PRO A 106 6.97 6.14 -2.06
C PRO A 106 6.45 7.51 -1.59
N LEU A 107 5.90 8.33 -2.50
CA LEU A 107 5.48 9.69 -2.17
C LEU A 107 4.04 9.78 -1.64
N ILE A 108 3.52 8.70 -1.07
CA ILE A 108 2.22 8.76 -0.41
C ILE A 108 2.30 9.61 0.86
N SER A 109 1.50 10.65 0.97
CA SER A 109 1.43 11.50 2.16
C SER A 109 0.36 11.02 3.14
N SER A 110 0.54 11.34 4.43
CA SER A 110 -0.49 11.11 5.46
C SER A 110 -1.80 11.82 5.12
N ASP A 111 -1.73 13.03 4.56
CA ASP A 111 -2.91 13.80 4.15
C ASP A 111 -3.70 13.10 3.03
N ALA A 112 -2.99 12.50 2.07
CA ALA A 112 -3.63 11.74 0.99
C ALA A 112 -4.37 10.51 1.54
N ILE A 113 -3.76 9.80 2.50
CA ILE A 113 -4.39 8.65 3.17
C ILE A 113 -5.59 9.12 3.99
N GLN A 114 -5.45 10.19 4.77
CA GLN A 114 -6.54 10.74 5.59
C GLN A 114 -7.71 11.23 4.72
N GLN A 115 -7.45 11.93 3.61
CA GLN A 115 -8.50 12.31 2.66
C GLN A 115 -9.27 11.09 2.16
N LEU A 116 -8.55 10.02 1.76
CA LEU A 116 -9.18 8.79 1.30
C LEU A 116 -10.07 8.18 2.38
N VAL A 117 -9.58 8.08 3.62
CA VAL A 117 -10.32 7.50 4.76
C VAL A 117 -11.54 8.35 5.10
N ILE A 118 -11.43 9.69 5.15
CA ILE A 118 -12.54 10.59 5.45
C ILE A 118 -13.65 10.45 4.40
N GLN A 119 -13.29 10.45 3.12
CA GLN A 119 -14.29 10.31 2.05
C GLN A 119 -14.93 8.91 2.06
N TRP A 120 -14.15 7.87 2.33
CA TRP A 120 -14.67 6.53 2.47
C TRP A 120 -15.60 6.39 3.68
N LEU A 121 -15.32 7.04 4.81
CA LEU A 121 -16.22 7.06 5.99
C LEU A 121 -17.51 7.83 5.75
N SER A 122 -17.57 8.70 4.76
CA SER A 122 -18.76 9.50 4.45
C SER A 122 -19.86 8.75 3.66
N VAL A 123 -19.55 7.56 3.14
CA VAL A 123 -20.55 6.74 2.44
C VAL A 123 -21.46 6.00 3.42
N ALA A 124 -22.62 5.54 2.94
CA ALA A 124 -23.63 4.89 3.77
C ALA A 124 -23.17 3.53 4.37
N ALA A 125 -22.30 2.81 3.69
CA ALA A 125 -21.80 1.48 4.09
C ALA A 125 -20.31 1.35 3.80
N PRO A 126 -19.43 1.97 4.63
CA PRO A 126 -17.98 1.92 4.40
C PRO A 126 -17.43 0.49 4.39
N GLU A 127 -17.96 -0.40 5.23
CA GLU A 127 -17.56 -1.81 5.30
C GLU A 127 -17.79 -2.57 3.99
N LYS A 128 -18.72 -2.09 3.15
CA LYS A 128 -19.08 -2.62 1.83
C LYS A 128 -18.57 -1.76 0.67
N THR A 129 -17.59 -0.89 0.93
CA THR A 129 -17.04 0.04 -0.07
C THR A 129 -15.55 -0.18 -0.24
N ILE A 130 -15.13 -0.22 -1.50
CA ILE A 130 -13.72 -0.17 -1.89
C ILE A 130 -13.44 1.26 -2.33
N ALA A 131 -12.35 1.87 -1.86
CA ALA A 131 -12.01 3.23 -2.25
C ALA A 131 -10.56 3.34 -2.72
N ARG A 132 -10.30 4.28 -3.63
CA ARG A 132 -8.94 4.62 -4.07
C ARG A 132 -8.84 6.10 -4.41
N LEU A 133 -7.64 6.63 -4.31
CA LEU A 133 -7.35 7.93 -4.89
C LEU A 133 -7.43 7.86 -6.42
N SER A 134 -7.86 8.94 -7.03
CA SER A 134 -8.00 9.07 -8.48
C SER A 134 -7.46 10.42 -8.92
N SER A 135 -6.64 10.46 -9.97
CA SER A 135 -6.26 11.74 -10.58
C SER A 135 -7.46 12.38 -11.26
N PRO A 136 -7.42 13.71 -11.57
CA PRO A 136 -8.47 14.36 -12.34
C PRO A 136 -8.74 13.71 -13.71
N GLY A 137 -7.73 13.05 -14.29
CA GLY A 137 -7.86 12.27 -15.54
C GLY A 137 -8.37 10.83 -15.33
N GLY A 138 -8.80 10.44 -14.11
CA GLY A 138 -9.38 9.12 -13.83
C GLY A 138 -8.35 8.00 -13.58
N LYS A 139 -7.03 8.29 -13.59
CA LYS A 139 -6.02 7.29 -13.24
C LYS A 139 -6.16 6.91 -11.78
N GLY A 140 -6.34 5.61 -11.49
CA GLY A 140 -6.36 5.09 -10.14
C GLY A 140 -5.00 5.13 -9.47
N GLY A 141 -4.97 5.48 -8.18
CA GLY A 141 -3.77 5.60 -7.35
C GLY A 141 -3.80 4.68 -6.13
N HIS A 142 -2.81 4.83 -5.30
CA HIS A 142 -2.63 4.12 -4.03
C HIS A 142 -2.83 5.05 -2.83
N PRO A 143 -3.12 4.47 -1.65
CA PRO A 143 -3.45 3.06 -1.40
C PRO A 143 -4.83 2.67 -1.92
N LEU A 144 -5.08 1.36 -2.05
CA LEU A 144 -6.42 0.81 -2.18
C LEU A 144 -6.99 0.58 -0.78
N LEU A 145 -8.08 1.25 -0.42
CA LEU A 145 -8.83 1.00 0.79
C LEU A 145 -9.92 -0.04 0.50
N VAL A 146 -9.97 -1.10 1.28
CA VAL A 146 -10.91 -2.20 1.11
C VAL A 146 -11.73 -2.36 2.38
N GLY A 147 -13.04 -2.20 2.28
CA GLY A 147 -13.98 -2.46 3.36
C GLY A 147 -13.90 -3.92 3.83
N ARG A 148 -14.07 -4.16 5.13
CA ARG A 148 -13.86 -5.49 5.73
C ARG A 148 -14.73 -6.60 5.12
N GLU A 149 -15.90 -6.27 4.56
CA GLU A 149 -16.79 -7.24 3.92
C GLU A 149 -16.18 -7.90 2.66
N PHE A 150 -15.16 -7.28 2.05
CA PHE A 150 -14.42 -7.85 0.91
C PHE A 150 -13.22 -8.71 1.31
N VAL A 151 -12.82 -8.71 2.58
CA VAL A 151 -11.67 -9.52 3.05
C VAL A 151 -11.87 -11.02 2.81
N PRO A 152 -13.07 -11.61 3.04
CA PRO A 152 -13.33 -13.00 2.69
C PRO A 152 -13.22 -13.32 1.20
N GLU A 153 -13.57 -12.37 0.32
CA GLU A 153 -13.39 -12.53 -1.13
C GLU A 153 -11.89 -12.53 -1.49
N LEU A 154 -11.13 -11.57 -0.97
CA LEU A 154 -9.67 -11.51 -1.16
C LEU A 154 -8.95 -12.79 -0.70
N LYS A 155 -9.39 -13.40 0.39
CA LYS A 155 -8.81 -14.65 0.91
C LYS A 155 -9.02 -15.86 -0.01
N LYS A 156 -9.92 -15.76 -1.00
CA LYS A 156 -10.20 -16.80 -1.99
C LYS A 156 -9.45 -16.61 -3.30
N PHE A 157 -8.70 -15.51 -3.45
CA PHE A 157 -7.92 -15.27 -4.65
C PHE A 157 -6.81 -16.31 -4.80
N GLU A 158 -6.54 -16.68 -6.04
CA GLU A 158 -5.34 -17.45 -6.37
C GLU A 158 -4.09 -16.56 -6.27
N ALA A 159 -2.94 -17.17 -6.04
CA ALA A 159 -1.68 -16.44 -5.79
C ALA A 159 -1.26 -15.52 -6.94
N ASP A 160 -1.56 -15.90 -8.18
CA ASP A 160 -1.27 -15.16 -9.42
C ASP A 160 -2.44 -14.27 -9.88
N GLN A 161 -3.61 -14.35 -9.24
CA GLN A 161 -4.79 -13.57 -9.61
C GLN A 161 -4.56 -12.08 -9.40
N PRO A 162 -4.78 -11.20 -10.41
CA PRO A 162 -4.56 -9.78 -10.26
C PRO A 162 -5.51 -9.14 -9.25
N LEU A 163 -4.99 -8.31 -8.32
CA LEU A 163 -5.82 -7.58 -7.36
C LEU A 163 -6.87 -6.65 -8.02
N ARG A 164 -6.61 -6.21 -9.27
CA ARG A 164 -7.59 -5.42 -10.06
C ARG A 164 -8.90 -6.18 -10.31
N ASP A 165 -8.91 -7.50 -10.22
CA ASP A 165 -10.13 -8.30 -10.41
C ASP A 165 -11.14 -8.01 -9.31
N LEU A 166 -10.70 -7.74 -8.07
CA LEU A 166 -11.58 -7.25 -7.02
C LEU A 166 -12.36 -6.00 -7.47
N LEU A 167 -11.67 -5.04 -8.10
CA LEU A 167 -12.29 -3.80 -8.58
C LEU A 167 -13.22 -4.06 -9.77
N THR A 168 -12.86 -5.01 -10.62
CA THR A 168 -13.65 -5.36 -11.82
C THR A 168 -14.96 -6.06 -11.44
N HIS A 169 -14.90 -6.94 -10.45
CA HIS A 169 -16.07 -7.66 -9.95
C HIS A 169 -17.00 -6.77 -9.10
N ASN A 170 -16.44 -5.75 -8.44
CA ASN A 170 -17.15 -4.92 -7.48
C ASN A 170 -17.20 -3.44 -7.90
N LYS A 171 -17.49 -3.17 -9.19
CA LYS A 171 -17.50 -1.81 -9.76
C LYS A 171 -18.46 -0.87 -9.04
N ASP A 172 -19.62 -1.36 -8.66
CA ASP A 172 -20.66 -0.57 -8.00
C ASP A 172 -20.31 -0.21 -6.55
N ALA A 173 -19.35 -0.94 -5.94
CA ALA A 173 -18.82 -0.67 -4.62
C ALA A 173 -17.57 0.22 -4.64
N LEU A 174 -17.09 0.65 -5.82
CA LEU A 174 -15.86 1.41 -5.97
C LEU A 174 -16.10 2.91 -5.84
N LEU A 175 -15.52 3.51 -4.81
CA LEU A 175 -15.41 4.95 -4.62
C LEU A 175 -14.07 5.47 -5.17
N ASN A 176 -14.12 6.37 -6.15
CA ASN A 176 -12.95 7.11 -6.62
C ASN A 176 -12.90 8.49 -5.94
N VAL A 177 -11.86 8.73 -5.15
CA VAL A 177 -11.64 9.99 -4.45
C VAL A 177 -10.65 10.83 -5.25
N THR A 178 -11.13 11.88 -5.89
CA THR A 178 -10.29 12.75 -6.74
C THR A 178 -9.29 13.53 -5.88
N ARG A 179 -8.01 13.47 -6.27
CA ARG A 179 -6.92 14.24 -5.69
C ARG A 179 -6.18 14.98 -6.80
N ALA A 180 -6.32 16.31 -6.80
CA ALA A 180 -5.63 17.20 -7.73
C ALA A 180 -4.34 17.75 -7.09
N GLY A 181 -3.34 18.06 -7.90
CA GLY A 181 -2.12 18.74 -7.48
C GLY A 181 -1.11 17.88 -6.71
N ASP A 182 -1.44 16.63 -6.40
CA ASP A 182 -0.54 15.70 -5.71
C ASP A 182 -0.25 14.48 -6.58
N PRO A 183 0.93 14.37 -7.20
CA PRO A 183 1.30 13.24 -8.03
C PRO A 183 1.66 11.99 -7.22
N GLY A 184 1.97 12.12 -5.93
CA GLY A 184 2.53 11.06 -5.09
C GLY A 184 1.78 9.74 -5.14
N PRO A 185 0.44 9.70 -4.98
CA PRO A 185 -0.34 8.46 -5.04
C PRO A 185 -0.30 7.72 -6.39
N PHE A 186 0.21 8.37 -7.45
CA PHE A 186 0.15 7.89 -8.83
C PHE A 186 1.54 7.63 -9.44
N LEU A 187 2.62 7.99 -8.73
CA LEU A 187 4.00 7.85 -9.19
C LEU A 187 4.65 6.60 -8.61
N GLY A 188 4.93 5.64 -9.51
CA GLY A 188 5.68 4.44 -9.17
C GLY A 188 7.12 4.49 -9.68
N ILE A 189 8.04 3.90 -8.93
CA ILE A 189 9.46 3.78 -9.31
C ILE A 189 9.69 2.40 -9.92
N ASN A 190 9.99 2.36 -11.23
CA ASN A 190 10.35 1.15 -11.96
C ASN A 190 11.65 1.31 -12.75
N THR A 191 12.10 2.55 -12.97
CA THR A 191 13.33 2.89 -13.69
C THR A 191 14.15 3.89 -12.89
N GLN A 192 15.41 4.09 -13.29
CA GLN A 192 16.30 5.05 -12.66
C GLN A 192 15.79 6.50 -12.85
N GLU A 193 15.26 6.84 -14.03
CA GLU A 193 14.70 8.16 -14.31
C GLU A 193 13.50 8.46 -13.39
N GLN A 194 12.66 7.45 -13.11
CA GLN A 194 11.55 7.61 -12.17
C GLN A 194 12.04 7.81 -10.73
N LEU A 195 13.14 7.15 -10.34
CA LEU A 195 13.74 7.36 -9.02
C LEU A 195 14.25 8.80 -8.87
N GLU A 196 14.94 9.34 -9.87
CA GLU A 196 15.45 10.73 -9.89
C GLU A 196 14.30 11.74 -9.86
N LEU A 197 13.23 11.52 -10.63
CA LEU A 197 12.04 12.37 -10.61
C LEU A 197 11.39 12.37 -9.22
N VAL A 198 11.21 11.21 -8.62
CA VAL A 198 10.59 11.09 -7.29
C VAL A 198 11.47 11.75 -6.21
N ALA A 199 12.79 11.62 -6.31
CA ALA A 199 13.73 12.28 -5.41
C ALA A 199 13.64 13.82 -5.49
N SER A 200 13.55 14.38 -6.71
CA SER A 200 13.39 15.84 -6.90
C SER A 200 12.07 16.37 -6.31
N LEU A 201 10.97 15.65 -6.47
CA LEU A 201 9.68 16.04 -5.90
C LEU A 201 9.66 16.02 -4.37
N LEU A 202 10.47 15.17 -3.74
CA LEU A 202 10.60 15.14 -2.28
C LEU A 202 11.37 16.36 -1.76
N ASP A 203 12.30 16.92 -2.51
CA ASP A 203 13.03 18.14 -2.15
C ASP A 203 12.13 19.38 -2.25
N ASP A 204 11.32 19.47 -3.29
CA ASP A 204 10.40 20.60 -3.51
C ASP A 204 9.28 20.67 -2.45
N ALA A 205 9.03 19.57 -1.73
CA ALA A 205 7.99 19.47 -0.69
C ALA A 205 8.49 19.83 0.73
N ARG A 206 9.79 20.15 0.89
CA ARG A 206 10.42 20.58 2.17
C ARG A 206 10.50 22.07 2.27
#